data_97393abef39ad28042dee5c9d1667abc
#
_entry.id   97393abef39ad28042dee5c9d1667abc
#
_cell.length_a   1.000
_cell.length_b   1.000
_cell.length_c   1.000
_cell.angle_alpha   90.00
_cell.angle_beta   90.00
_cell.angle_gamma   90.00
#
_symmetry.space_group_name_H-M   'P 1'
#
loop_
_entity.id
_entity.type
_entity.pdbx_description
1 polymer ?
#
loop_
_entity_poly.entity_id
_entity_poly.type
_entity_poly.pdbx_seq_one_letter_code
_entity_poly.pdbx_strand_id
1 'polypeptide(L)'
;IPSRLVGSEMCIRDRHTSKSSVADAAYDNDIIVLKQVRRFFDFIPLNNTEKSPTIEVYDSINRSENSLDTLIPENPNTPYDMKELIIKIADENDFFEIQKEFAKNILVGFIRVNGSTVGVVANQPMVLAGCLDIDSSRKAARFVRFCDAFEIPILTFVDVPGFLPGTSQEYGGVIKHGAKLLFAYAEATVPKVTVITRKAYGGAYDVMASKPVSYTHLT
;
A
#
# COMPACT_ATOMS: atom_id res chain seq x y z
N ILE A 1 33.37 -17.59 -4.81
CA ILE A 1 32.09 -18.17 -4.35
C ILE A 1 31.62 -19.12 -5.45
N PRO A 2 31.34 -20.43 -5.17
CA PRO A 2 30.89 -21.35 -6.17
C PRO A 2 29.58 -20.87 -6.83
N SER A 3 29.50 -20.91 -8.16
CA SER A 3 28.34 -20.44 -8.94
C SER A 3 26.98 -21.08 -8.53
N ARG A 4 27.02 -22.26 -7.91
CA ARG A 4 25.84 -22.94 -7.37
C ARG A 4 25.26 -22.26 -6.12
N LEU A 5 26.06 -21.61 -5.29
CA LEU A 5 25.62 -20.85 -4.12
C LEU A 5 24.93 -19.54 -4.54
N VAL A 6 25.47 -18.83 -5.51
CA VAL A 6 24.88 -17.60 -6.04
C VAL A 6 23.47 -17.83 -6.58
N GLY A 7 23.24 -18.91 -7.33
CA GLY A 7 21.91 -19.25 -7.84
C GLY A 7 20.91 -19.63 -6.74
N SER A 8 21.35 -20.31 -5.66
CA SER A 8 20.50 -20.66 -4.53
C SER A 8 20.15 -19.46 -3.65
N GLU A 9 21.07 -18.54 -3.44
CA GLU A 9 20.85 -17.30 -2.70
C GLU A 9 19.86 -16.37 -3.42
N MET A 10 19.96 -16.22 -4.75
CA MET A 10 18.97 -15.50 -5.53
C MET A 10 17.58 -16.14 -5.43
N CYS A 11 17.46 -17.46 -5.53
CA CYS A 11 16.19 -18.16 -5.36
C CYS A 11 15.59 -17.98 -3.96
N ILE A 12 16.42 -17.97 -2.91
CA ILE A 12 15.99 -17.75 -1.52
C ILE A 12 15.50 -16.30 -1.37
N ARG A 13 16.27 -15.32 -1.82
CA ARG A 13 15.91 -13.90 -1.82
C ARG A 13 14.57 -13.67 -2.49
N ASP A 14 14.40 -14.16 -3.72
CA ASP A 14 13.19 -13.93 -4.52
C ASP A 14 11.96 -14.62 -3.90
N ARG A 15 12.11 -15.76 -3.24
CA ARG A 15 11.02 -16.41 -2.50
C ARG A 15 10.60 -15.60 -1.29
N HIS A 16 11.55 -15.01 -0.57
CA HIS A 16 11.25 -14.23 0.63
C HIS A 16 10.62 -12.88 0.32
N THR A 17 10.91 -12.30 -0.82
CA THR A 17 10.29 -11.04 -1.26
C THR A 17 8.96 -11.23 -1.97
N SER A 18 8.76 -12.35 -2.70
CA SER A 18 7.59 -12.51 -3.57
C SER A 18 6.53 -13.49 -3.07
N LYS A 19 6.89 -14.43 -2.17
CA LYS A 19 5.97 -15.48 -1.69
C LYS A 19 5.77 -15.50 -0.18
N SER A 20 6.86 -15.50 0.61
CA SER A 20 6.74 -15.61 2.06
C SER A 20 6.55 -14.25 2.77
N SER A 21 6.85 -13.14 2.08
CA SER A 21 6.84 -11.77 2.60
C SER A 21 7.72 -11.56 3.86
N VAL A 22 8.72 -12.40 4.07
CA VAL A 22 9.67 -12.25 5.18
C VAL A 22 10.59 -11.05 4.93
N ALA A 23 10.98 -10.81 3.68
CA ALA A 23 11.73 -9.64 3.26
C ALA A 23 10.82 -8.65 2.53
N ASP A 24 10.88 -7.39 2.90
CA ASP A 24 10.06 -6.33 2.33
C ASP A 24 10.58 -5.83 0.98
N ALA A 25 11.89 -5.98 0.72
CA ALA A 25 12.53 -5.61 -0.54
C ALA A 25 13.79 -6.41 -0.80
N ALA A 26 14.20 -6.45 -2.06
CA ALA A 26 15.49 -6.96 -2.49
C ALA A 26 16.11 -6.01 -3.51
N TYR A 27 17.42 -5.87 -3.45
CA TYR A 27 18.20 -4.96 -4.31
C TYR A 27 19.42 -5.67 -4.85
N ASP A 28 20.01 -5.12 -5.91
CA ASP A 28 21.10 -5.79 -6.64
C ASP A 28 22.43 -5.77 -5.89
N ASN A 29 22.64 -4.81 -5.00
CA ASN A 29 23.87 -4.69 -4.23
C ASN A 29 23.71 -3.89 -2.93
N ASP A 30 24.70 -4.01 -2.05
CA ASP A 30 24.70 -3.40 -0.71
C ASP A 30 24.62 -1.86 -0.76
N ILE A 31 25.22 -1.22 -1.75
CA ILE A 31 25.19 0.25 -1.89
C ILE A 31 23.74 0.73 -2.11
N ILE A 32 23.01 0.03 -2.97
CA ILE A 32 21.61 0.35 -3.25
C ILE A 32 20.77 0.08 -2.00
N VAL A 33 20.96 -1.06 -1.33
CA VAL A 33 20.26 -1.37 -0.06
C VAL A 33 20.44 -0.25 0.94
N LEU A 34 21.69 0.17 1.21
CA LEU A 34 21.98 1.21 2.20
C LEU A 34 21.36 2.57 1.82
N LYS A 35 21.33 2.91 0.52
CA LYS A 35 20.62 4.11 0.05
C LYS A 35 19.12 4.03 0.31
N GLN A 36 18.49 2.87 0.05
CA GLN A 36 17.07 2.69 0.28
C GLN A 36 16.71 2.64 1.77
N VAL A 37 17.59 2.08 2.62
CA VAL A 37 17.43 2.14 4.07
C VAL A 37 17.45 3.59 4.55
N ARG A 38 18.40 4.42 4.08
CA ARG A 38 18.41 5.85 4.40
C ARG A 38 17.14 6.55 3.97
N ARG A 39 16.71 6.31 2.72
CA ARG A 39 15.46 6.86 2.19
C ARG A 39 14.23 6.43 3.00
N PHE A 40 14.20 5.20 3.50
CA PHE A 40 13.13 4.74 4.40
C PHE A 40 13.07 5.54 5.69
N PHE A 41 14.24 5.83 6.29
CA PHE A 41 14.31 6.66 7.51
C PHE A 41 13.88 8.11 7.29
N ASP A 42 13.89 8.62 6.06
CA ASP A 42 13.36 9.95 5.76
C ASP A 42 11.82 10.02 5.91
N PHE A 43 11.12 8.89 5.89
CA PHE A 43 9.66 8.82 6.02
C PHE A 43 9.18 8.54 7.45
N ILE A 44 9.99 7.93 8.29
CA ILE A 44 9.58 7.47 9.62
C ILE A 44 10.24 8.29 10.74
N PRO A 45 9.57 8.41 11.91
CA PRO A 45 10.21 9.01 13.07
C PRO A 45 11.32 8.10 13.64
N LEU A 46 12.19 8.65 14.48
CA LEU A 46 13.25 7.88 15.15
C LEU A 46 12.71 6.93 16.23
N ASN A 47 11.53 7.23 16.74
CA ASN A 47 10.82 6.40 17.73
C ASN A 47 9.30 6.66 17.64
N ASN A 48 8.51 5.92 18.39
CA ASN A 48 7.05 5.98 18.35
C ASN A 48 6.44 7.16 19.12
N THR A 49 7.22 8.01 19.72
CA THR A 49 6.76 9.22 20.44
C THR A 49 7.10 10.52 19.71
N GLU A 50 7.84 10.41 18.62
CA GLU A 50 8.19 11.55 17.76
C GLU A 50 7.34 11.52 16.47
N LYS A 51 7.16 12.70 15.89
CA LYS A 51 6.51 12.83 14.59
C LYS A 51 7.47 12.51 13.46
N SER A 52 6.95 11.99 12.36
CA SER A 52 7.74 11.81 11.14
C SER A 52 8.38 13.11 10.69
N PRO A 53 9.60 13.06 10.12
CA PRO A 53 10.27 14.23 9.59
C PRO A 53 9.41 14.93 8.53
N THR A 54 9.31 16.25 8.61
CA THR A 54 8.74 17.07 7.55
C THR A 54 9.85 17.63 6.69
N ILE A 55 9.62 17.69 5.39
CA ILE A 55 10.55 18.31 4.44
C ILE A 55 9.93 19.56 3.82
N GLU A 56 10.77 20.50 3.40
CA GLU A 56 10.33 21.59 2.56
C GLU A 56 10.02 21.04 1.17
N VAL A 57 8.84 21.36 0.64
CA VAL A 57 8.41 20.94 -0.69
C VAL A 57 8.24 22.14 -1.60
N TYR A 58 8.52 21.94 -2.87
CA TYR A 58 8.39 23.00 -3.89
C TYR A 58 7.00 22.99 -4.54
N ASP A 59 6.24 21.93 -4.37
CA ASP A 59 4.89 21.82 -4.88
C ASP A 59 3.94 22.78 -4.16
N SER A 60 3.07 23.45 -4.92
CA SER A 60 2.03 24.31 -4.32
C SER A 60 1.00 23.46 -3.59
N ILE A 61 0.61 23.88 -2.37
CA ILE A 61 -0.46 23.25 -1.61
C ILE A 61 -1.80 23.22 -2.36
N ASN A 62 -2.00 24.18 -3.28
CA ASN A 62 -3.19 24.29 -4.13
C ASN A 62 -2.98 23.68 -5.52
N ARG A 63 -1.98 22.80 -5.70
CA ARG A 63 -1.74 22.13 -6.96
C ARG A 63 -2.98 21.35 -7.39
N SER A 64 -3.39 21.54 -8.63
CA SER A 64 -4.45 20.75 -9.30
C SER A 64 -3.82 19.96 -10.43
N GLU A 65 -4.10 18.65 -10.46
CA GLU A 65 -3.56 17.73 -11.45
C GLU A 65 -4.65 17.30 -12.43
N ASN A 66 -4.77 18.04 -13.53
CA ASN A 66 -5.85 17.81 -14.53
C ASN A 66 -5.78 16.43 -15.20
N SER A 67 -4.61 15.77 -15.18
CA SER A 67 -4.47 14.44 -15.76
C SER A 67 -5.19 13.34 -14.96
N LEU A 68 -5.62 13.63 -13.73
CA LEU A 68 -6.44 12.73 -12.93
C LEU A 68 -7.86 12.55 -13.49
N ASP A 69 -8.40 13.57 -14.19
CA ASP A 69 -9.75 13.53 -14.77
C ASP A 69 -9.92 12.41 -15.81
N THR A 70 -8.85 12.01 -16.46
CA THR A 70 -8.85 10.97 -17.51
C THR A 70 -8.14 9.68 -17.10
N LEU A 71 -7.53 9.63 -15.91
CA LEU A 71 -6.76 8.48 -15.46
C LEU A 71 -7.64 7.26 -15.21
N ILE A 72 -8.81 7.48 -14.61
CA ILE A 72 -9.74 6.40 -14.28
C ILE A 72 -10.70 6.21 -15.47
N PRO A 73 -10.67 5.04 -16.15
CA PRO A 73 -11.54 4.79 -17.27
C PRO A 73 -13.02 4.78 -16.88
N GLU A 74 -13.88 5.34 -17.73
CA GLU A 74 -15.35 5.26 -17.57
C GLU A 74 -15.86 3.82 -17.60
N ASN A 75 -15.24 2.97 -18.45
CA ASN A 75 -15.60 1.56 -18.51
C ASN A 75 -15.06 0.83 -17.25
N PRO A 76 -15.94 0.30 -16.39
CA PRO A 76 -15.54 -0.34 -15.13
C PRO A 76 -14.70 -1.62 -15.31
N ASN A 77 -14.67 -2.18 -16.52
CA ASN A 77 -13.88 -3.38 -16.83
C ASN A 77 -12.48 -3.08 -17.38
N THR A 78 -12.19 -1.82 -17.70
CA THR A 78 -10.86 -1.43 -18.16
C THR A 78 -9.95 -1.21 -16.95
N PRO A 79 -8.85 -1.96 -16.81
CA PRO A 79 -7.90 -1.74 -15.72
C PRO A 79 -7.12 -0.45 -15.93
N TYR A 80 -6.66 0.16 -14.83
CA TYR A 80 -5.74 1.29 -14.81
C TYR A 80 -4.71 1.08 -13.69
N ASP A 81 -3.59 1.78 -13.77
CA ASP A 81 -2.53 1.69 -12.77
C ASP A 81 -2.80 2.67 -11.62
N MET A 82 -3.23 2.14 -10.48
CA MET A 82 -3.43 2.94 -9.27
C MET A 82 -2.14 3.60 -8.78
N LYS A 83 -0.99 3.04 -9.11
CA LYS A 83 0.30 3.62 -8.74
C LYS A 83 0.53 4.97 -9.43
N GLU A 84 0.05 5.14 -10.67
CA GLU A 84 0.11 6.42 -11.38
C GLU A 84 -0.70 7.50 -10.64
N LEU A 85 -1.89 7.16 -10.12
CA LEU A 85 -2.68 8.06 -9.30
C LEU A 85 -1.92 8.47 -8.04
N ILE A 86 -1.35 7.51 -7.32
CA ILE A 86 -0.59 7.77 -6.08
C ILE A 86 0.60 8.71 -6.36
N ILE A 87 1.35 8.46 -7.43
CA ILE A 87 2.50 9.29 -7.83
C ILE A 87 2.05 10.72 -8.15
N LYS A 88 0.95 10.90 -8.87
CA LYS A 88 0.45 12.23 -9.27
C LYS A 88 -0.01 13.10 -8.11
N ILE A 89 -0.49 12.51 -7.02
CA ILE A 89 -0.92 13.25 -5.82
C ILE A 89 0.22 13.46 -4.82
N ALA A 90 1.28 12.66 -4.89
CA ALA A 90 2.43 12.77 -4.02
C ALA A 90 3.24 14.04 -4.32
N ASP A 91 3.76 14.68 -3.30
CA ASP A 91 4.74 15.75 -3.46
C ASP A 91 5.94 15.24 -4.28
N GLU A 92 6.40 16.05 -5.24
CA GLU A 92 7.52 15.74 -6.11
C GLU A 92 7.38 14.39 -6.86
N ASN A 93 6.15 13.87 -6.96
CA ASN A 93 5.83 12.57 -7.57
C ASN A 93 6.59 11.39 -6.91
N ASP A 94 6.91 11.48 -5.62
CA ASP A 94 7.68 10.48 -4.91
C ASP A 94 6.81 9.48 -4.15
N PHE A 95 6.87 8.20 -4.54
CA PHE A 95 6.21 7.09 -3.87
C PHE A 95 7.21 6.03 -3.44
N PHE A 96 7.37 5.82 -2.14
CA PHE A 96 8.19 4.76 -1.56
C PHE A 96 7.35 3.52 -1.33
N GLU A 97 7.30 2.63 -2.33
CA GLU A 97 6.52 1.39 -2.28
C GLU A 97 7.22 0.32 -1.44
N ILE A 98 6.48 -0.30 -0.51
CA ILE A 98 6.93 -1.41 0.34
C ILE A 98 6.34 -2.72 -0.18
N GLN A 99 7.10 -3.82 -0.10
CA GLN A 99 6.68 -5.15 -0.56
C GLN A 99 6.19 -5.16 -2.02
N LYS A 100 6.90 -4.47 -2.88
CA LYS A 100 6.56 -4.32 -4.30
C LYS A 100 6.35 -5.65 -5.03
N GLU A 101 7.11 -6.69 -4.65
CA GLU A 101 7.06 -8.00 -5.32
C GLU A 101 6.03 -8.96 -4.70
N PHE A 102 5.47 -8.64 -3.54
CA PHE A 102 4.49 -9.46 -2.82
C PHE A 102 3.08 -8.88 -2.92
N ALA A 103 2.07 -9.74 -3.13
CA ALA A 103 0.65 -9.35 -3.19
C ALA A 103 0.44 -8.07 -4.01
N LYS A 104 0.76 -8.12 -5.30
CA LYS A 104 0.77 -6.95 -6.22
C LYS A 104 -0.62 -6.37 -6.48
N ASN A 105 -1.69 -7.06 -6.08
CA ASN A 105 -3.07 -6.60 -6.14
C ASN A 105 -3.41 -5.52 -5.09
N ILE A 106 -2.47 -5.26 -4.16
CA ILE A 106 -2.54 -4.14 -3.23
C ILE A 106 -1.19 -3.42 -3.15
N LEU A 107 -1.23 -2.09 -3.16
CA LEU A 107 -0.07 -1.22 -3.00
C LEU A 107 -0.04 -0.71 -1.58
N VAL A 108 1.13 -0.74 -0.95
CA VAL A 108 1.39 -0.09 0.33
C VAL A 108 2.72 0.64 0.28
N GLY A 109 2.80 1.79 0.91
CA GLY A 109 4.03 2.59 0.91
C GLY A 109 3.80 3.98 1.46
N PHE A 110 4.80 4.83 1.33
CA PHE A 110 4.78 6.20 1.83
C PHE A 110 4.85 7.19 0.69
N ILE A 111 4.09 8.27 0.84
CA ILE A 111 4.19 9.50 0.05
C ILE A 111 4.39 10.68 0.99
N ARG A 112 4.63 11.85 0.44
CA ARG A 112 4.49 13.10 1.18
C ARG A 112 3.32 13.92 0.63
N VAL A 113 2.65 14.59 1.53
CA VAL A 113 1.62 15.57 1.22
C VAL A 113 1.91 16.81 2.04
N ASN A 114 2.20 17.91 1.37
CA ASN A 114 2.68 19.14 2.00
C ASN A 114 3.85 18.91 2.96
N GLY A 115 4.83 18.13 2.51
CA GLY A 115 6.04 17.79 3.25
C GLY A 115 5.88 16.75 4.35
N SER A 116 4.66 16.39 4.72
CA SER A 116 4.38 15.43 5.79
C SER A 116 4.24 14.02 5.26
N THR A 117 4.76 13.04 5.98
CA THR A 117 4.64 11.62 5.60
C THR A 117 3.21 11.12 5.77
N VAL A 118 2.72 10.43 4.74
CA VAL A 118 1.41 9.76 4.72
C VAL A 118 1.60 8.32 4.23
N GLY A 119 1.06 7.36 4.97
CA GLY A 119 0.99 5.97 4.55
C GLY A 119 -0.14 5.77 3.55
N VAL A 120 0.14 5.09 2.46
CA VAL A 120 -0.86 4.78 1.40
C VAL A 120 -1.17 3.31 1.41
N VAL A 121 -2.47 2.98 1.34
CA VAL A 121 -2.98 1.63 1.07
C VAL A 121 -3.94 1.73 -0.12
N ALA A 122 -3.68 0.99 -1.19
CA ALA A 122 -4.49 1.12 -2.40
C ALA A 122 -4.69 -0.22 -3.12
N ASN A 123 -5.89 -0.46 -3.64
CA ASN A 123 -6.11 -1.59 -4.55
C ASN A 123 -5.42 -1.34 -5.88
N GLN A 124 -4.88 -2.40 -6.51
CA GLN A 124 -4.27 -2.32 -7.85
C GLN A 124 -5.15 -3.04 -8.87
N PRO A 125 -5.99 -2.30 -9.64
CA PRO A 125 -6.90 -2.92 -10.61
C PRO A 125 -6.24 -3.70 -11.73
N MET A 126 -4.97 -3.41 -12.04
CA MET A 126 -4.20 -4.17 -13.04
C MET A 126 -3.89 -5.61 -12.61
N VAL A 127 -3.96 -5.90 -11.32
CA VAL A 127 -3.66 -7.23 -10.78
C VAL A 127 -4.90 -7.79 -10.10
N LEU A 128 -5.38 -8.94 -10.53
CA LEU A 128 -6.59 -9.59 -10.00
C LEU A 128 -7.82 -8.64 -9.95
N ALA A 129 -7.89 -7.66 -10.86
CA ALA A 129 -8.92 -6.61 -10.89
C ALA A 129 -9.08 -5.84 -9.56
N GLY A 130 -8.05 -5.80 -8.72
CA GLY A 130 -8.09 -5.18 -7.39
C GLY A 130 -8.76 -6.02 -6.30
N CYS A 131 -9.12 -7.28 -6.58
CA CYS A 131 -9.69 -8.19 -5.57
C CYS A 131 -8.74 -8.36 -4.39
N LEU A 132 -9.30 -8.47 -3.19
CA LEU A 132 -8.53 -8.84 -2.00
C LEU A 132 -8.43 -10.36 -1.88
N ASP A 133 -7.23 -10.83 -1.61
CA ASP A 133 -6.92 -12.21 -1.27
C ASP A 133 -6.28 -12.29 0.14
N ILE A 134 -5.85 -13.48 0.53
CA ILE A 134 -5.22 -13.71 1.84
C ILE A 134 -3.96 -12.84 1.99
N ASP A 135 -3.11 -12.82 0.96
CA ASP A 135 -1.81 -12.16 1.04
C ASP A 135 -1.92 -10.64 1.00
N SER A 136 -2.80 -10.09 0.17
CA SER A 136 -3.07 -8.64 0.15
C SER A 136 -3.67 -8.15 1.46
N SER A 137 -4.58 -8.92 2.05
CA SER A 137 -5.17 -8.60 3.36
C SER A 137 -4.11 -8.58 4.47
N ARG A 138 -3.17 -9.54 4.45
CA ARG A 138 -2.06 -9.60 5.42
C ARG A 138 -1.05 -8.45 5.23
N LYS A 139 -0.69 -8.16 3.97
CA LYS A 139 0.20 -7.05 3.61
C LYS A 139 -0.35 -5.72 4.09
N ALA A 140 -1.61 -5.42 3.75
CA ALA A 140 -2.26 -4.19 4.15
C ALA A 140 -2.43 -4.07 5.68
N ALA A 141 -2.89 -5.13 6.35
CA ALA A 141 -3.07 -5.13 7.80
C ALA A 141 -1.75 -4.86 8.55
N ARG A 142 -0.65 -5.47 8.11
CA ARG A 142 0.68 -5.23 8.68
C ARG A 142 1.09 -3.77 8.49
N PHE A 143 0.86 -3.21 7.31
CA PHE A 143 1.24 -1.83 7.01
C PHE A 143 0.41 -0.81 7.79
N VAL A 144 -0.91 -1.00 7.89
CA VAL A 144 -1.79 -0.14 8.71
C VAL A 144 -1.32 -0.10 10.16
N ARG A 145 -1.02 -1.26 10.75
CA ARG A 145 -0.50 -1.33 12.13
C ARG A 145 0.88 -0.67 12.27
N PHE A 146 1.72 -0.76 11.26
CA PHE A 146 2.99 -0.04 11.24
C PHE A 146 2.76 1.48 11.26
N CYS A 147 1.88 1.98 10.40
CA CYS A 147 1.55 3.41 10.37
C CYS A 147 1.00 3.89 11.72
N ASP A 148 0.11 3.12 12.33
CA ASP A 148 -0.44 3.45 13.65
C ASP A 148 0.64 3.49 14.75
N ALA A 149 1.55 2.52 14.74
CA ALA A 149 2.64 2.45 15.71
C ALA A 149 3.61 3.64 15.65
N PHE A 150 3.72 4.30 14.49
CA PHE A 150 4.59 5.45 14.26
C PHE A 150 3.83 6.77 14.04
N GLU A 151 2.55 6.81 14.41
CA GLU A 151 1.68 8.00 14.28
C GLU A 151 1.63 8.59 12.85
N ILE A 152 1.71 7.74 11.82
CA ILE A 152 1.67 8.13 10.42
C ILE A 152 0.21 8.08 9.93
N PRO A 153 -0.37 9.20 9.46
CA PRO A 153 -1.70 9.24 8.86
C PRO A 153 -1.83 8.29 7.67
N ILE A 154 -3.03 7.74 7.44
CA ILE A 154 -3.27 6.75 6.38
C ILE A 154 -4.24 7.32 5.34
N LEU A 155 -3.85 7.23 4.07
CA LEU A 155 -4.65 7.50 2.90
C LEU A 155 -4.96 6.19 2.19
N THR A 156 -6.24 5.86 2.05
CA THR A 156 -6.69 4.62 1.41
C THR A 156 -7.39 4.93 0.10
N PHE A 157 -6.94 4.29 -1.00
CA PHE A 157 -7.64 4.34 -2.30
C PHE A 157 -8.34 3.02 -2.55
N VAL A 158 -9.65 3.09 -2.80
CA VAL A 158 -10.50 1.92 -2.96
C VAL A 158 -10.97 1.78 -4.40
N ASP A 159 -10.59 0.68 -5.02
CA ASP A 159 -11.19 0.15 -6.24
C ASP A 159 -11.23 -1.38 -6.10
N VAL A 160 -12.20 -1.88 -5.33
CA VAL A 160 -12.29 -3.30 -4.96
C VAL A 160 -13.64 -3.90 -5.37
N PRO A 161 -13.64 -4.92 -6.25
CA PRO A 161 -14.86 -5.61 -6.66
C PRO A 161 -15.33 -6.68 -5.64
N GLY A 162 -14.43 -7.14 -4.76
CA GLY A 162 -14.73 -8.19 -3.79
C GLY A 162 -13.48 -8.90 -3.30
N PHE A 163 -13.69 -9.94 -2.49
CA PHE A 163 -12.64 -10.92 -2.20
C PHE A 163 -12.44 -11.86 -3.39
N LEU A 164 -11.21 -12.32 -3.59
CA LEU A 164 -10.88 -13.28 -4.65
C LEU A 164 -11.61 -14.60 -4.39
N PRO A 165 -12.48 -15.05 -5.31
CA PRO A 165 -13.20 -16.32 -5.14
C PRO A 165 -12.27 -17.50 -5.39
N GLY A 166 -12.66 -18.66 -4.84
CA GLY A 166 -11.98 -19.93 -5.10
C GLY A 166 -11.73 -20.74 -3.83
N THR A 167 -11.76 -22.06 -3.98
CA THR A 167 -11.64 -23.01 -2.86
C THR A 167 -10.34 -22.85 -2.08
N SER A 168 -9.24 -22.51 -2.77
CA SER A 168 -7.94 -22.25 -2.12
C SER A 168 -7.99 -21.03 -1.20
N GLN A 169 -8.70 -19.98 -1.60
CA GLN A 169 -8.88 -18.78 -0.77
C GLN A 169 -9.83 -19.04 0.39
N GLU A 170 -10.93 -19.73 0.14
CA GLU A 170 -11.93 -20.05 1.17
C GLU A 170 -11.35 -20.99 2.23
N TYR A 171 -10.72 -22.10 1.82
CA TYR A 171 -10.08 -23.04 2.75
C TYR A 171 -8.82 -22.44 3.42
N GLY A 172 -8.12 -21.54 2.75
CA GLY A 172 -7.03 -20.76 3.33
C GLY A 172 -7.49 -19.73 4.34
N GLY A 173 -8.79 -19.44 4.42
CA GLY A 173 -9.38 -18.53 5.39
C GLY A 173 -9.34 -17.06 4.97
N VAL A 174 -9.68 -16.75 3.70
CA VAL A 174 -9.70 -15.37 3.17
C VAL A 174 -10.52 -14.42 4.06
N ILE A 175 -11.67 -14.86 4.58
CA ILE A 175 -12.49 -14.04 5.49
C ILE A 175 -11.77 -13.77 6.81
N LYS A 176 -11.10 -14.77 7.38
CA LYS A 176 -10.29 -14.61 8.60
C LYS A 176 -9.14 -13.62 8.39
N HIS A 177 -8.49 -13.66 7.23
CA HIS A 177 -7.40 -12.74 6.91
C HIS A 177 -7.90 -11.34 6.53
N GLY A 178 -9.04 -11.24 5.85
CA GLY A 178 -9.75 -9.98 5.64
C GLY A 178 -10.15 -9.30 6.94
N ALA A 179 -10.66 -10.08 7.90
CA ALA A 179 -10.99 -9.58 9.25
C ALA A 179 -9.76 -8.96 9.96
N LYS A 180 -8.53 -9.47 9.73
CA LYS A 180 -7.32 -8.84 10.30
C LYS A 180 -7.09 -7.44 9.76
N LEU A 181 -7.41 -7.20 8.49
CA LEU A 181 -7.32 -5.86 7.90
C LEU A 181 -8.38 -4.94 8.49
N LEU A 182 -9.62 -5.43 8.64
CA LEU A 182 -10.70 -4.70 9.30
C LEU A 182 -10.30 -4.28 10.73
N PHE A 183 -9.79 -5.22 11.53
CA PHE A 183 -9.34 -4.94 12.89
C PHE A 183 -8.18 -3.93 12.91
N ALA A 184 -7.22 -4.05 12.00
CA ALA A 184 -6.11 -3.09 11.92
C ALA A 184 -6.63 -1.66 11.70
N TYR A 185 -7.58 -1.46 10.79
CA TYR A 185 -8.17 -0.14 10.57
C TYR A 185 -9.06 0.33 11.72
N ALA A 186 -9.79 -0.57 12.38
CA ALA A 186 -10.66 -0.23 13.51
C ALA A 186 -9.85 0.16 14.76
N GLU A 187 -8.73 -0.52 15.00
CA GLU A 187 -7.83 -0.27 16.13
C GLU A 187 -6.95 0.98 15.93
N ALA A 188 -6.58 1.29 14.67
CA ALA A 188 -5.70 2.39 14.37
C ALA A 188 -6.26 3.74 14.84
N THR A 189 -5.46 4.49 15.58
CA THR A 189 -5.80 5.77 16.18
C THR A 189 -5.39 6.97 15.33
N VAL A 190 -4.53 6.77 14.34
CA VAL A 190 -4.08 7.80 13.41
C VAL A 190 -5.20 8.29 12.50
N PRO A 191 -5.12 9.52 11.98
CA PRO A 191 -6.05 10.02 10.98
C PRO A 191 -6.11 9.09 9.76
N LYS A 192 -7.31 8.75 9.33
CA LYS A 192 -7.57 7.86 8.18
C LYS A 192 -8.52 8.56 7.20
N VAL A 193 -8.08 8.70 5.96
CA VAL A 193 -8.90 9.24 4.87
C VAL A 193 -9.04 8.16 3.81
N THR A 194 -10.27 7.92 3.35
CA THR A 194 -10.57 6.95 2.31
C THR A 194 -11.18 7.62 1.10
N VAL A 195 -10.59 7.37 -0.06
CA VAL A 195 -11.07 7.85 -1.36
C VAL A 195 -11.53 6.64 -2.17
N ILE A 196 -12.79 6.61 -2.54
CA ILE A 196 -13.34 5.59 -3.44
C ILE A 196 -13.16 6.09 -4.86
N THR A 197 -12.29 5.42 -5.62
CA THR A 197 -11.99 5.83 -6.98
C THR A 197 -12.98 5.25 -7.99
N ARG A 198 -13.48 4.02 -7.78
CA ARG A 198 -14.43 3.40 -8.70
C ARG A 198 -15.31 2.34 -8.03
N LYS A 199 -14.79 1.16 -7.74
CA LYS A 199 -15.54 0.02 -7.17
C LYS A 199 -15.35 -0.06 -5.67
N ALA A 200 -16.44 -0.28 -4.93
CA ALA A 200 -16.41 -0.46 -3.48
C ALA A 200 -17.53 -1.43 -3.08
N TYR A 201 -17.31 -2.75 -3.28
CA TYR A 201 -18.37 -3.74 -3.14
C TYR A 201 -18.15 -4.71 -1.98
N GLY A 202 -19.25 -4.95 -1.24
CA GLY A 202 -19.38 -6.00 -0.24
C GLY A 202 -18.35 -5.93 0.89
N GLY A 203 -18.11 -7.08 1.52
CA GLY A 203 -17.20 -7.17 2.66
C GLY A 203 -15.75 -6.78 2.36
N ALA A 204 -15.31 -6.81 1.11
CA ALA A 204 -13.98 -6.35 0.75
C ALA A 204 -13.85 -4.81 0.85
N TYR A 205 -14.92 -4.07 0.56
CA TYR A 205 -14.98 -2.64 0.85
C TYR A 205 -14.99 -2.38 2.37
N ASP A 206 -15.76 -3.18 3.13
CA ASP A 206 -15.82 -3.00 4.58
C ASP A 206 -14.43 -3.07 5.23
N VAL A 207 -13.58 -4.00 4.78
CA VAL A 207 -12.24 -4.17 5.33
C VAL A 207 -11.24 -3.11 4.82
N MET A 208 -11.54 -2.38 3.75
CA MET A 208 -10.72 -1.32 3.17
C MET A 208 -11.06 0.06 3.74
N ALA A 209 -11.13 0.18 5.06
CA ALA A 209 -11.39 1.43 5.76
C ALA A 209 -12.72 2.10 5.36
N SER A 210 -13.82 1.33 5.30
CA SER A 210 -15.16 1.86 5.08
C SER A 210 -15.58 2.84 6.19
N LYS A 211 -16.64 3.62 5.95
CA LYS A 211 -17.13 4.64 6.88
C LYS A 211 -17.26 4.19 8.35
N PRO A 212 -17.72 2.96 8.67
CA PRO A 212 -17.76 2.50 10.06
C PRO A 212 -16.42 2.37 10.76
N VAL A 213 -15.32 2.27 10.01
CA VAL A 213 -13.97 2.08 10.54
C VAL A 213 -13.05 3.26 10.26
N SER A 214 -13.48 4.25 9.47
CA SER A 214 -12.68 5.45 9.17
C SER A 214 -13.54 6.63 8.70
N TYR A 215 -12.92 7.81 8.59
CA TYR A 215 -13.54 8.96 7.92
C TYR A 215 -13.44 8.75 6.40
N THR A 216 -14.58 8.55 5.74
CA THR A 216 -14.64 8.36 4.29
C THR A 216 -15.10 9.65 3.62
N HIS A 217 -14.32 10.15 2.68
CA HIS A 217 -14.75 11.16 1.74
C HIS A 217 -15.11 10.46 0.43
N LEU A 218 -16.35 10.62 0.00
CA LEU A 218 -16.82 10.19 -1.31
C LEU A 218 -16.51 11.32 -2.30
N THR A 219 -15.79 11.02 -3.33
CA THR A 219 -15.63 11.90 -4.50
C THR A 219 -16.47 11.40 -5.65
#